data_67e0c29257904a0c0ed5361fd4ec083e
#
_entry.id   67e0c29257904a0c0ed5361fd4ec083e
#
_cell.length_a   1.000
_cell.length_b   1.000
_cell.length_c   1.000
_cell.angle_alpha   90.00
_cell.angle_beta   90.00
_cell.angle_gamma   90.00
#
_symmetry.space_group_name_H-M   'P 1'
#
loop_
_entity.id
_entity.type
_entity.pdbx_description
1 polymer ?
#
loop_
_entity_poly.entity_id
_entity_poly.type
_entity_poly.pdbx_seq_one_letter_code
_entity_poly.pdbx_strand_id
1 'polypeptide(L)'
;MRSTTAAAARRRGAWLLAFLAAVVCCGYGTLTYARTRTDADLTYAHSRDAALDAARRHITTLNTVDGSDVAASLRRWRDAADGPLADELRRTGAKSGKTLAREATTTRATVTDAALTALDDRAGTAKVIATIRIEVTPRSGDATTDRKRFEAALTRTGGAWRLSSLSAVLATES
;
A
#
# COMPACT_ATOMS: atom_id res chain seq x y z
N MET A 1 35.96 8.96 70.26
CA MET A 1 36.20 8.36 68.93
C MET A 1 34.98 7.55 68.51
N ARG A 2 33.83 8.11 68.12
CA ARG A 2 32.62 7.37 67.69
C ARG A 2 31.83 8.05 66.58
N SER A 3 32.39 8.92 65.74
CA SER A 3 31.61 9.71 64.78
C SER A 3 31.91 9.40 63.30
N THR A 4 32.87 8.54 63.00
CA THR A 4 33.31 8.26 61.61
C THR A 4 32.57 7.08 60.93
N THR A 5 31.99 6.14 61.68
CA THR A 5 31.34 4.96 61.16
C THR A 5 29.91 5.24 60.61
N ALA A 6 29.19 6.19 61.20
CA ALA A 6 27.82 6.55 60.77
C ALA A 6 27.81 7.30 59.41
N ALA A 7 28.82 8.10 59.12
CA ALA A 7 28.91 8.80 57.84
C ALA A 7 29.27 7.88 56.66
N ALA A 8 30.08 6.85 56.91
CA ALA A 8 30.40 5.86 55.90
C ALA A 8 29.23 4.93 55.56
N ALA A 9 28.43 4.55 56.53
CA ALA A 9 27.21 3.75 56.30
C ALA A 9 26.14 4.53 55.51
N ARG A 10 25.96 5.82 55.79
CA ARG A 10 25.01 6.69 55.10
C ARG A 10 25.43 6.91 53.62
N ARG A 11 26.74 7.07 53.36
CA ARG A 11 27.26 7.19 51.98
C ARG A 11 27.07 5.91 51.18
N ARG A 12 27.30 4.74 51.77
CA ARG A 12 27.07 3.43 51.10
C ARG A 12 25.59 3.23 50.78
N GLY A 13 24.68 3.60 51.68
CA GLY A 13 23.23 3.54 51.41
C GLY A 13 22.80 4.46 50.25
N ALA A 14 23.36 5.67 50.18
CA ALA A 14 23.09 6.61 49.08
C ALA A 14 23.58 6.09 47.71
N TRP A 15 24.75 5.46 47.69
CA TRP A 15 25.27 4.84 46.45
C TRP A 15 24.44 3.64 45.99
N LEU A 16 23.95 2.80 46.89
CA LEU A 16 23.05 1.69 46.60
C LEU A 16 21.70 2.16 46.03
N LEU A 17 21.13 3.21 46.63
CA LEU A 17 19.90 3.83 46.12
C LEU A 17 20.08 4.45 44.74
N ALA A 18 21.19 5.15 44.48
CA ALA A 18 21.51 5.71 43.18
C ALA A 18 21.70 4.61 42.11
N PHE A 19 22.39 3.52 42.49
CA PHE A 19 22.56 2.38 41.59
C PHE A 19 21.24 1.69 41.24
N LEU A 20 20.37 1.48 42.25
CA LEU A 20 19.04 0.90 42.07
C LEU A 20 18.16 1.78 41.15
N ALA A 21 18.18 3.11 41.37
CA ALA A 21 17.48 4.06 40.53
C ALA A 21 17.97 4.02 39.06
N ALA A 22 19.28 3.94 38.86
CA ALA A 22 19.87 3.83 37.53
C ALA A 22 19.45 2.53 36.82
N VAL A 23 19.43 1.40 37.51
CA VAL A 23 18.98 0.10 36.97
C VAL A 23 17.50 0.16 36.60
N VAL A 24 16.66 0.76 37.44
CA VAL A 24 15.21 0.93 37.14
C VAL A 24 15.02 1.85 35.95
N CYS A 25 15.72 2.97 35.86
CA CYS A 25 15.65 3.86 34.69
C CYS A 25 16.12 3.19 33.40
N CYS A 26 17.22 2.43 33.44
CA CYS A 26 17.69 1.66 32.29
C CYS A 26 16.69 0.57 31.86
N GLY A 27 16.13 -0.17 32.82
CA GLY A 27 15.12 -1.19 32.57
C GLY A 27 13.84 -0.60 31.98
N TYR A 28 13.35 0.51 32.49
CA TYR A 28 12.19 1.21 31.95
C TYR A 28 12.45 1.80 30.57
N GLY A 29 13.65 2.39 30.35
CA GLY A 29 14.05 2.95 29.06
C GLY A 29 14.16 1.89 27.97
N THR A 30 14.70 0.71 28.26
CA THR A 30 14.78 -0.40 27.30
C THR A 30 13.41 -0.98 26.97
N LEU A 31 12.52 -1.09 27.96
CA LEU A 31 11.17 -1.62 27.76
C LEU A 31 10.31 -0.68 26.87
N THR A 32 10.38 0.64 27.14
CA THR A 32 9.67 1.64 26.33
C THR A 32 10.22 1.70 24.90
N TYR A 33 11.54 1.65 24.73
CA TYR A 33 12.17 1.64 23.42
C TYR A 33 11.79 0.39 22.59
N ALA A 34 11.77 -0.80 23.22
CA ALA A 34 11.35 -2.03 22.56
C ALA A 34 9.87 -1.97 22.12
N ARG A 35 8.97 -1.47 22.98
CA ARG A 35 7.55 -1.30 22.64
C ARG A 35 7.34 -0.33 21.48
N THR A 36 7.99 0.82 21.49
CA THR A 36 7.86 1.83 20.44
C THR A 36 8.33 1.31 19.08
N ARG A 37 9.39 0.50 19.03
CA ARG A 37 9.83 -0.15 17.80
C ARG A 37 8.83 -1.18 17.29
N THR A 38 8.33 -2.02 18.16
CA THR A 38 7.32 -3.04 17.80
C THR A 38 6.06 -2.40 17.26
N ASP A 39 5.57 -1.31 17.86
CA ASP A 39 4.40 -0.59 17.39
C ASP A 39 4.62 0.08 16.03
N ALA A 40 5.83 0.64 15.79
CA ALA A 40 6.19 1.23 14.51
C ALA A 40 6.29 0.18 13.39
N ASP A 41 6.89 -0.98 13.68
CA ASP A 41 7.02 -2.09 12.74
C ASP A 41 5.65 -2.68 12.37
N LEU A 42 4.76 -2.81 13.35
CA LEU A 42 3.37 -3.26 13.12
C LEU A 42 2.59 -2.26 12.27
N THR A 43 2.72 -0.97 12.54
CA THR A 43 2.06 0.09 11.77
C THR A 43 2.55 0.08 10.33
N TYR A 44 3.86 -0.04 10.11
CA TYR A 44 4.43 -0.14 8.77
C TYR A 44 3.95 -1.40 8.04
N ALA A 45 3.90 -2.56 8.71
CA ALA A 45 3.39 -3.79 8.13
C ALA A 45 1.92 -3.65 7.71
N HIS A 46 1.08 -3.06 8.55
CA HIS A 46 -0.32 -2.79 8.21
C HIS A 46 -0.47 -1.84 7.00
N SER A 47 0.32 -0.76 6.95
CA SER A 47 0.33 0.16 5.81
C SER A 47 0.76 -0.53 4.52
N ARG A 48 1.79 -1.40 4.59
CA ARG A 48 2.28 -2.19 3.47
C ARG A 48 1.19 -3.12 2.92
N ASP A 49 0.56 -3.86 3.80
CA ASP A 49 -0.48 -4.82 3.42
C ASP A 49 -1.71 -4.10 2.85
N ALA A 50 -2.12 -2.99 3.47
CA ALA A 50 -3.22 -2.16 2.99
C ALA A 50 -2.94 -1.58 1.59
N ALA A 51 -1.71 -1.09 1.34
CA ALA A 51 -1.31 -0.58 0.03
C ALA A 51 -1.32 -1.68 -1.04
N LEU A 52 -0.80 -2.86 -0.71
CA LEU A 52 -0.75 -4.00 -1.62
C LEU A 52 -2.15 -4.52 -1.97
N ASP A 53 -3.02 -4.63 -0.99
CA ASP A 53 -4.41 -5.04 -1.19
C ASP A 53 -5.21 -4.01 -2.01
N ALA A 54 -5.00 -2.73 -1.76
CA ALA A 54 -5.59 -1.66 -2.58
C ALA A 54 -5.09 -1.73 -4.01
N ALA A 55 -3.78 -1.94 -4.22
CA ALA A 55 -3.21 -2.11 -5.55
C ALA A 55 -3.87 -3.26 -6.31
N ARG A 56 -3.98 -4.43 -5.69
CA ARG A 56 -4.65 -5.61 -6.31
C ARG A 56 -6.09 -5.31 -6.72
N ARG A 57 -6.88 -4.72 -5.81
CA ARG A 57 -8.27 -4.36 -6.10
C ARG A 57 -8.39 -3.33 -7.22
N HIS A 58 -7.61 -2.26 -7.17
CA HIS A 58 -7.74 -1.17 -8.13
C HIS A 58 -7.16 -1.51 -9.50
N ILE A 59 -6.06 -2.28 -9.59
CA ILE A 59 -5.53 -2.80 -10.86
C ILE A 59 -6.58 -3.71 -11.51
N THR A 60 -7.19 -4.61 -10.75
CA THR A 60 -8.31 -5.46 -11.24
C THR A 60 -9.45 -4.59 -11.76
N THR A 61 -9.87 -3.60 -10.99
CA THR A 61 -10.97 -2.69 -11.36
C THR A 61 -10.70 -1.95 -12.65
N LEU A 62 -9.51 -1.36 -12.83
CA LEU A 62 -9.16 -0.57 -14.02
C LEU A 62 -9.00 -1.42 -15.28
N ASN A 63 -8.77 -2.73 -15.15
CA ASN A 63 -8.64 -3.65 -16.27
C ASN A 63 -9.90 -4.51 -16.48
N THR A 64 -10.97 -4.25 -15.73
CA THR A 64 -12.27 -4.94 -15.86
C THR A 64 -13.31 -3.99 -16.45
N VAL A 65 -13.96 -4.43 -17.53
CA VAL A 65 -15.05 -3.73 -18.19
C VAL A 65 -16.22 -4.68 -18.35
N ASP A 66 -17.41 -4.23 -18.00
CA ASP A 66 -18.64 -4.88 -18.37
C ASP A 66 -19.16 -4.23 -19.66
N GLY A 67 -19.12 -4.97 -20.78
CA GLY A 67 -19.59 -4.49 -22.06
C GLY A 67 -21.08 -4.14 -22.10
N SER A 68 -21.87 -4.68 -21.16
CA SER A 68 -23.30 -4.36 -21.01
C SER A 68 -23.55 -3.09 -20.18
N ASP A 69 -22.63 -2.73 -19.26
CA ASP A 69 -22.70 -1.50 -18.44
C ASP A 69 -21.33 -0.82 -18.33
N VAL A 70 -20.92 -0.25 -19.45
CA VAL A 70 -19.67 0.52 -19.55
C VAL A 70 -19.71 1.75 -18.63
N ALA A 71 -20.88 2.35 -18.43
CA ALA A 71 -21.01 3.54 -17.58
C ALA A 71 -20.68 3.22 -16.11
N ALA A 72 -21.15 2.07 -15.58
CA ALA A 72 -20.79 1.63 -14.26
C ALA A 72 -19.28 1.30 -14.16
N SER A 73 -18.70 0.69 -15.19
CA SER A 73 -17.26 0.41 -15.24
C SER A 73 -16.43 1.70 -15.16
N LEU A 74 -16.79 2.73 -15.91
CA LEU A 74 -16.12 4.03 -15.87
C LEU A 74 -16.28 4.76 -14.53
N ARG A 75 -17.40 4.58 -13.82
CA ARG A 75 -17.55 5.10 -12.45
C ARG A 75 -16.56 4.41 -11.50
N ARG A 76 -16.53 3.07 -11.51
CA ARG A 76 -15.57 2.29 -10.69
C ARG A 76 -14.11 2.65 -10.95
N TRP A 77 -13.74 2.93 -12.21
CA TRP A 77 -12.40 3.36 -12.57
C TRP A 77 -12.03 4.70 -11.93
N ARG A 78 -12.97 5.66 -11.95
CA ARG A 78 -12.75 6.95 -11.30
C ARG A 78 -12.60 6.86 -9.79
N ASP A 79 -13.35 5.96 -9.16
CA ASP A 79 -13.28 5.74 -7.71
C ASP A 79 -11.97 5.04 -7.29
N ALA A 80 -11.38 4.25 -8.20
CA ALA A 80 -10.12 3.55 -7.98
C ALA A 80 -8.87 4.44 -8.20
N ALA A 81 -9.03 5.57 -8.89
CA ALA A 81 -7.95 6.46 -9.30
C ALA A 81 -7.90 7.75 -8.48
N ASP A 82 -6.70 8.34 -8.41
CA ASP A 82 -6.44 9.65 -7.82
C ASP A 82 -5.39 10.42 -8.64
N GLY A 83 -5.24 11.72 -8.38
CA GLY A 83 -4.23 12.56 -8.98
C GLY A 83 -4.21 12.50 -10.53
N PRO A 84 -3.02 12.35 -11.15
CA PRO A 84 -2.87 12.39 -12.61
C PRO A 84 -3.71 11.34 -13.33
N LEU A 85 -3.84 10.13 -12.78
CA LEU A 85 -4.64 9.06 -13.37
C LEU A 85 -6.14 9.41 -13.38
N ALA A 86 -6.65 9.97 -12.29
CA ALA A 86 -8.03 10.42 -12.21
C ALA A 86 -8.31 11.55 -13.20
N ASP A 87 -7.36 12.47 -13.39
CA ASP A 87 -7.47 13.55 -14.38
C ASP A 87 -7.53 13.02 -15.80
N GLU A 88 -6.69 12.03 -16.12
CA GLU A 88 -6.70 11.37 -17.42
C GLU A 88 -8.01 10.65 -17.70
N LEU A 89 -8.51 9.88 -16.73
CA LEU A 89 -9.80 9.18 -16.83
C LEU A 89 -10.98 10.15 -17.00
N ARG A 90 -10.90 11.35 -16.41
CA ARG A 90 -11.93 12.40 -16.62
C ARG A 90 -11.88 12.96 -18.03
N ARG A 91 -10.67 13.24 -18.56
CA ARG A 91 -10.51 13.80 -19.91
C ARG A 91 -10.92 12.81 -21.01
N THR A 92 -10.52 11.56 -20.86
CA THR A 92 -10.68 10.53 -21.90
C THR A 92 -11.94 9.69 -21.74
N GLY A 93 -12.52 9.65 -20.54
CA GLY A 93 -13.60 8.73 -20.17
C GLY A 93 -14.84 8.79 -21.09
N ALA A 94 -15.25 9.98 -21.51
CA ALA A 94 -16.40 10.11 -22.41
C ALA A 94 -16.15 9.51 -23.80
N LYS A 95 -14.94 9.69 -24.36
CA LYS A 95 -14.53 9.15 -25.64
C LYS A 95 -14.35 7.64 -25.54
N SER A 96 -13.60 7.19 -24.56
CA SER A 96 -13.33 5.77 -24.31
C SER A 96 -14.62 5.00 -24.04
N GLY A 97 -15.55 5.58 -23.26
CA GLY A 97 -16.85 4.98 -22.99
C GLY A 97 -17.69 4.74 -24.25
N LYS A 98 -17.72 5.68 -25.19
CA LYS A 98 -18.43 5.48 -26.45
C LYS A 98 -17.82 4.37 -27.31
N THR A 99 -16.49 4.26 -27.32
CA THR A 99 -15.79 3.19 -28.05
C THR A 99 -16.07 1.82 -27.42
N LEU A 100 -15.89 1.71 -26.11
CA LEU A 100 -16.16 0.47 -25.37
C LEU A 100 -17.62 0.01 -25.50
N ALA A 101 -18.56 0.94 -25.46
CA ALA A 101 -19.98 0.63 -25.64
C ALA A 101 -20.32 0.11 -27.06
N ARG A 102 -19.64 0.61 -28.09
CA ARG A 102 -19.81 0.10 -29.46
C ARG A 102 -19.26 -1.29 -29.62
N GLU A 103 -18.09 -1.55 -29.08
CA GLU A 103 -17.41 -2.84 -29.14
C GLU A 103 -18.15 -3.88 -28.31
N ALA A 104 -18.85 -3.47 -27.25
CA ALA A 104 -19.58 -4.31 -26.30
C ALA A 104 -18.75 -5.52 -25.83
N THR A 105 -17.44 -5.32 -25.73
CA THR A 105 -16.48 -6.31 -25.27
C THR A 105 -16.44 -6.29 -23.75
N THR A 106 -16.55 -7.45 -23.13
CA THR A 106 -16.37 -7.63 -21.70
C THR A 106 -14.94 -8.06 -21.42
N THR A 107 -14.28 -7.38 -20.48
CA THR A 107 -12.96 -7.80 -19.98
C THR A 107 -13.05 -8.12 -18.51
N ARG A 108 -12.41 -9.20 -18.11
CA ARG A 108 -12.26 -9.59 -16.69
C ARG A 108 -10.79 -9.75 -16.37
N ALA A 109 -10.30 -8.94 -15.45
CA ALA A 109 -8.92 -9.01 -15.00
C ALA A 109 -8.82 -9.71 -13.64
N THR A 110 -7.72 -10.45 -13.47
CA THR A 110 -7.35 -11.07 -12.20
C THR A 110 -5.87 -10.82 -11.96
N VAL A 111 -5.51 -10.23 -10.83
CA VAL A 111 -4.11 -10.10 -10.42
C VAL A 111 -3.64 -11.47 -9.95
N THR A 112 -2.66 -12.04 -10.67
CA THR A 112 -2.07 -13.33 -10.31
C THR A 112 -0.96 -13.17 -9.29
N ASP A 113 -0.15 -12.11 -9.44
CA ASP A 113 0.96 -11.80 -8.54
C ASP A 113 1.08 -10.29 -8.38
N ALA A 114 1.45 -9.84 -7.18
CA ALA A 114 1.76 -8.45 -6.92
C ALA A 114 2.77 -8.32 -5.80
N ALA A 115 3.73 -7.42 -5.98
CA ALA A 115 4.75 -7.10 -4.98
C ALA A 115 4.89 -5.59 -4.84
N LEU A 116 5.04 -5.15 -3.60
CA LEU A 116 5.37 -3.77 -3.28
C LEU A 116 6.87 -3.56 -3.51
N THR A 117 7.24 -2.58 -4.32
CA THR A 117 8.63 -2.24 -4.62
C THR A 117 9.15 -1.03 -3.84
N ALA A 118 8.23 -0.16 -3.40
CA ALA A 118 8.55 0.95 -2.51
C ALA A 118 7.32 1.34 -1.69
N LEU A 119 7.57 1.81 -0.45
CA LEU A 119 6.57 2.39 0.44
C LEU A 119 7.19 3.54 1.22
N ASP A 120 6.60 4.71 1.10
CA ASP A 120 6.80 5.83 2.02
C ASP A 120 5.49 6.08 2.77
N ASP A 121 5.43 5.56 4.01
CA ASP A 121 4.23 5.66 4.83
C ASP A 121 3.95 7.09 5.29
N ARG A 122 5.00 7.92 5.45
CA ARG A 122 4.86 9.34 5.83
C ARG A 122 4.31 10.18 4.70
N ALA A 123 4.85 10.01 3.49
CA ALA A 123 4.36 10.68 2.29
C ALA A 123 3.04 10.07 1.80
N GLY A 124 2.65 8.89 2.29
CA GLY A 124 1.47 8.17 1.82
C GLY A 124 1.60 7.75 0.36
N THR A 125 2.79 7.28 -0.06
CA THR A 125 3.03 6.84 -1.43
C THR A 125 3.56 5.40 -1.46
N ALA A 126 3.18 4.66 -2.49
CA ALA A 126 3.64 3.29 -2.69
C ALA A 126 3.83 2.99 -4.18
N LYS A 127 4.75 2.06 -4.48
CA LYS A 127 4.93 1.49 -5.83
C LYS A 127 4.74 -0.01 -5.78
N VAL A 128 4.05 -0.53 -6.78
CA VAL A 128 3.71 -1.95 -6.89
C VAL A 128 3.98 -2.42 -8.30
N ILE A 129 4.55 -3.60 -8.44
CA ILE A 129 4.58 -4.35 -9.69
C ILE A 129 3.58 -5.49 -9.60
N ALA A 130 2.79 -5.68 -10.66
CA ALA A 130 1.76 -6.72 -10.68
C ALA A 130 1.72 -7.44 -12.03
N THR A 131 1.44 -8.73 -11.97
CA THR A 131 1.10 -9.54 -13.15
C THR A 131 -0.39 -9.82 -13.11
N ILE A 132 -1.06 -9.61 -14.24
CA ILE A 132 -2.49 -9.86 -14.36
C ILE A 132 -2.80 -10.80 -15.52
N ARG A 133 -3.88 -11.55 -15.35
CA ARG A 133 -4.54 -12.28 -16.43
C ARG A 133 -5.78 -11.50 -16.83
N ILE A 134 -5.95 -11.26 -18.12
CA ILE A 134 -7.12 -10.58 -18.69
C ILE A 134 -7.83 -11.57 -19.59
N GLU A 135 -9.08 -11.85 -19.30
CA GLU A 135 -9.99 -12.58 -20.16
C GLU A 135 -10.81 -11.56 -20.95
N VAL A 136 -10.78 -11.66 -22.27
CA VAL A 136 -11.50 -10.78 -23.18
C VAL A 136 -12.57 -11.57 -23.87
N THR A 137 -13.82 -11.21 -23.66
CA THR A 137 -14.99 -11.82 -24.28
C THR A 137 -15.62 -10.80 -25.23
N PRO A 138 -15.41 -10.90 -26.55
CA PRO A 138 -16.04 -10.00 -27.51
C PRO A 138 -17.54 -10.30 -27.62
N ARG A 139 -18.31 -9.37 -28.22
CA ARG A 139 -19.74 -9.58 -28.49
C ARG A 139 -20.00 -10.82 -29.34
N SER A 140 -19.10 -11.13 -30.27
CA SER A 140 -19.13 -12.30 -31.15
C SER A 140 -17.73 -12.82 -31.34
N GLY A 141 -17.55 -14.14 -31.32
CA GLY A 141 -16.27 -14.82 -31.40
C GLY A 141 -15.85 -15.44 -30.09
N ASP A 142 -14.68 -16.07 -30.10
CA ASP A 142 -14.16 -16.81 -28.94
C ASP A 142 -13.53 -15.88 -27.90
N ALA A 143 -13.63 -16.27 -26.65
CA ALA A 143 -12.92 -15.60 -25.56
C ALA A 143 -11.41 -15.84 -25.68
N THR A 144 -10.64 -14.81 -25.43
CA THR A 144 -9.16 -14.88 -25.41
C THR A 144 -8.63 -14.53 -24.05
N THR A 145 -7.46 -15.08 -23.72
CA THR A 145 -6.76 -14.78 -22.46
C THR A 145 -5.39 -14.21 -22.76
N ASP A 146 -5.06 -13.11 -22.09
CA ASP A 146 -3.76 -12.45 -22.20
C ASP A 146 -3.14 -12.25 -20.81
N ARG A 147 -1.82 -12.13 -20.73
CA ARG A 147 -1.09 -11.80 -19.50
C ARG A 147 -0.32 -10.51 -19.70
N LYS A 148 -0.47 -9.61 -18.73
CA LYS A 148 0.22 -8.32 -18.75
C LYS A 148 0.91 -8.07 -17.41
N ARG A 149 2.00 -7.32 -17.48
CA ARG A 149 2.69 -6.80 -16.30
C ARG A 149 2.49 -5.30 -16.22
N PHE A 150 2.20 -4.83 -15.00
CA PHE A 150 1.99 -3.42 -14.73
C PHE A 150 2.92 -2.94 -13.63
N GLU A 151 3.37 -1.71 -13.76
CA GLU A 151 3.88 -0.90 -12.67
C GLU A 151 2.79 0.11 -12.29
N ALA A 152 2.51 0.20 -10.99
CA ALA A 152 1.49 1.07 -10.44
C ALA A 152 2.08 1.94 -9.34
N ALA A 153 1.73 3.21 -9.31
CA ALA A 153 1.94 4.07 -8.16
C ALA A 153 0.61 4.31 -7.45
N LEU A 154 0.67 4.36 -6.12
CA LEU A 154 -0.46 4.64 -5.25
C LEU A 154 -0.19 5.86 -4.39
N THR A 155 -1.25 6.59 -4.08
CA THR A 155 -1.27 7.66 -3.08
C THR A 155 -2.35 7.38 -2.05
N ARG A 156 -2.08 7.78 -0.80
CA ARG A 156 -3.06 7.67 0.30
C ARG A 156 -3.73 9.01 0.52
N THR A 157 -4.98 9.13 0.12
CA THR A 157 -5.79 10.34 0.26
C THR A 157 -7.01 10.05 1.10
N GLY A 158 -7.22 10.83 2.16
CA GLY A 158 -8.33 10.60 3.10
C GLY A 158 -8.29 9.24 3.80
N GLY A 159 -7.10 8.69 4.03
CA GLY A 159 -6.90 7.37 4.66
C GLY A 159 -7.04 6.17 3.70
N ALA A 160 -7.42 6.38 2.45
CA ALA A 160 -7.58 5.32 1.45
C ALA A 160 -6.46 5.36 0.40
N TRP A 161 -5.91 4.20 0.07
CA TRP A 161 -4.97 4.04 -1.04
C TRP A 161 -5.69 3.99 -2.38
N ARG A 162 -5.26 4.81 -3.35
CA ARG A 162 -5.77 4.85 -4.73
C ARG A 162 -4.64 4.89 -5.73
N LEU A 163 -4.90 4.46 -6.96
CA LEU A 163 -3.91 4.50 -8.03
C LEU A 163 -3.71 5.93 -8.53
N SER A 164 -2.48 6.40 -8.52
CA SER A 164 -2.07 7.68 -9.11
C SER A 164 -1.45 7.51 -10.50
N SER A 165 -0.91 6.30 -10.81
CA SER A 165 -0.50 5.92 -12.15
C SER A 165 -0.61 4.41 -12.36
N LEU A 166 -0.77 3.99 -13.61
CA LEU A 166 -0.76 2.58 -14.04
C LEU A 166 -0.14 2.50 -15.43
N SER A 167 1.00 1.83 -15.53
CA SER A 167 1.75 1.70 -16.79
C SER A 167 2.00 0.22 -17.10
N ALA A 168 1.72 -0.19 -18.34
CA ALA A 168 2.09 -1.53 -18.79
C ALA A 168 3.61 -1.61 -18.99
N VAL A 169 4.22 -2.67 -18.46
CA VAL A 169 5.63 -2.98 -18.68
C VAL A 169 5.69 -3.93 -19.87
N LEU A 170 6.24 -3.46 -20.98
CA LEU A 170 6.51 -4.31 -22.13
C LEU A 170 7.63 -5.29 -21.74
N ALA A 171 7.39 -6.59 -21.95
CA ALA A 171 8.47 -7.56 -21.89
C ALA A 171 9.38 -7.28 -23.09
N THR A 172 10.60 -6.80 -22.84
CA THR A 172 11.63 -6.77 -23.87
C THR A 172 12.04 -8.23 -24.07
N GLU A 173 11.62 -8.83 -25.17
CA GLU A 173 12.18 -10.11 -25.60
C GLU A 173 13.66 -9.89 -25.88
N SER A 174 14.51 -10.62 -25.16
CA SER A 174 15.97 -10.68 -25.36
C SER A 174 16.28 -11.86 -26.26
#